data_b2dda7070d7b670d4bcf384778e9aca1
#
_entry.id   b2dda7070d7b670d4bcf384778e9aca1
#
_cell.length_a   1.000
_cell.length_b   1.000
_cell.length_c   1.000
_cell.angle_alpha   90.00
_cell.angle_beta   90.00
_cell.angle_gamma   90.00
#
_symmetry.space_group_name_H-M   'P 1'
#
loop_
_entity.id
_entity.type
_entity.pdbx_description
1 polymer ?
#
loop_
_entity_poly.entity_id
_entity_poly.type
_entity_poly.pdbx_seq_one_letter_code
_entity_poly.pdbx_strand_id
1 'polypeptide(L)'
;MLLEGTNMTKWEYVSIALVKGIIDAGVKTQEDLLNKYGLDGWELVSIVALQINQSFEVVAYLKRELRNDSVLNNNELKGNS
;
A
#
# COMPACT_ATOMS: atom_id res chain seq x y z
N MET A 1 31.28 -3.55 -3.25
CA MET A 1 30.70 -3.54 -3.13
C MET A 1 29.86 -3.39 -3.57
N LEU A 2 29.54 -3.22 -4.06
CA LEU A 2 28.72 -3.01 -4.44
C LEU A 2 27.70 -3.49 -4.42
N LEU A 3 27.87 -3.99 -4.37
CA LEU A 3 26.94 -4.71 -4.12
C LEU A 3 25.92 -4.15 -3.47
N GLU A 4 26.14 -3.27 -2.80
CA GLU A 4 25.20 -2.60 -2.09
C GLU A 4 24.20 -2.07 -2.90
N GLY A 5 24.48 -1.61 -4.02
CA GLY A 5 23.49 -1.04 -4.86
C GLY A 5 22.46 -2.03 -5.26
N THR A 6 22.82 -3.29 -5.23
CA THR A 6 21.88 -4.27 -5.67
C THR A 6 20.85 -4.56 -4.63
N ASN A 7 21.02 -4.05 -3.43
CA ASN A 7 20.05 -4.28 -2.40
C ASN A 7 19.17 -3.11 -2.13
N MET A 8 19.06 -2.23 -3.09
CA MET A 8 18.26 -1.06 -2.90
C MET A 8 16.82 -1.43 -2.68
N THR A 9 16.23 -0.90 -1.65
CA THR A 9 14.83 -1.14 -1.36
C THR A 9 13.97 -0.33 -2.31
N LYS A 10 12.97 -0.95 -2.84
CA LYS A 10 12.00 -0.28 -3.70
C LYS A 10 10.65 -0.31 -3.05
N TRP A 11 9.85 0.70 -3.34
CA TRP A 11 8.55 0.86 -2.70
C TRP A 11 7.46 0.99 -3.73
N GLU A 12 6.28 0.53 -3.38
CA GLU A 12 5.09 0.83 -4.17
C GLU A 12 4.17 1.67 -3.29
N TYR A 13 3.38 2.51 -3.93
CA TYR A 13 2.54 3.47 -3.23
C TYR A 13 1.09 3.36 -3.67
N VAL A 14 0.19 3.67 -2.75
CA VAL A 14 -1.22 3.72 -3.08
C VAL A 14 -1.83 4.92 -2.37
N SER A 15 -2.82 5.53 -2.98
CA SER A 15 -3.58 6.59 -2.34
C SER A 15 -5.04 6.14 -2.22
N ILE A 16 -5.66 6.46 -1.10
CA ILE A 16 -7.01 6.02 -0.82
C ILE A 16 -7.83 7.20 -0.34
N ALA A 17 -8.93 7.48 -1.03
CA ALA A 17 -9.90 8.44 -0.52
C ALA A 17 -10.60 7.76 0.65
N LEU A 18 -10.47 8.31 1.85
CA LEU A 18 -10.88 7.58 3.04
C LEU A 18 -12.37 7.27 3.09
N VAL A 19 -13.21 8.22 2.75
CA VAL A 19 -14.64 7.97 2.83
C VAL A 19 -15.05 6.89 1.85
N LYS A 20 -14.61 7.02 0.60
CA LYS A 20 -14.94 6.02 -0.39
C LYS A 20 -14.34 4.68 -0.03
N GLY A 21 -13.12 4.69 0.51
CA GLY A 21 -12.47 3.45 0.90
C GLY A 21 -13.20 2.71 2.00
N ILE A 22 -13.73 3.45 2.96
CA ILE A 22 -14.51 2.85 4.02
C ILE A 22 -15.75 2.16 3.46
N ILE A 23 -16.43 2.85 2.55
CA ILE A 23 -17.61 2.30 1.94
C ILE A 23 -17.29 1.08 1.11
N ASP A 24 -16.29 1.19 0.25
CA ASP A 24 -15.94 0.11 -0.65
C ASP A 24 -15.44 -1.13 0.11
N ALA A 25 -14.74 -0.93 1.21
CA ALA A 25 -14.22 -2.04 1.98
C ALA A 25 -15.24 -2.64 2.93
N GLY A 26 -16.36 -1.96 3.13
CA GLY A 26 -17.37 -2.45 4.03
C GLY A 26 -16.99 -2.36 5.48
N VAL A 27 -16.11 -1.42 5.83
CA VAL A 27 -15.71 -1.22 7.22
C VAL A 27 -16.38 0.00 7.76
N LYS A 28 -16.25 0.25 9.06
CA LYS A 28 -17.00 1.33 9.69
C LYS A 28 -16.18 2.55 10.02
N THR A 29 -14.88 2.41 10.19
CA THR A 29 -14.04 3.53 10.62
C THR A 29 -12.80 3.63 9.77
N GLN A 30 -12.15 4.79 9.88
CA GLN A 30 -10.88 4.98 9.21
C GLN A 30 -9.84 4.02 9.75
N GLU A 31 -9.88 3.78 11.05
CA GLU A 31 -8.93 2.89 11.67
C GLU A 31 -9.08 1.48 11.13
N ASP A 32 -10.31 1.03 10.97
CA ASP A 32 -10.57 -0.29 10.40
C ASP A 32 -10.04 -0.38 8.99
N LEU A 33 -10.22 0.67 8.21
CA LEU A 33 -9.75 0.69 6.84
C LEU A 33 -8.22 0.63 6.80
N LEU A 34 -7.56 1.43 7.61
CA LEU A 34 -6.11 1.45 7.62
C LEU A 34 -5.53 0.14 8.11
N ASN A 35 -6.18 -0.49 9.09
CA ASN A 35 -5.73 -1.77 9.58
C ASN A 35 -5.86 -2.85 8.51
N LYS A 36 -6.89 -2.75 7.69
CA LYS A 36 -7.07 -3.70 6.61
C LYS A 36 -5.90 -3.63 5.64
N TYR A 37 -5.47 -2.41 5.30
CA TYR A 37 -4.31 -2.25 4.44
C TYR A 37 -3.03 -2.69 5.15
N GLY A 38 -2.93 -2.41 6.44
CA GLY A 38 -1.75 -2.81 7.20
C GLY A 38 -1.54 -4.31 7.22
N LEU A 39 -2.63 -5.08 7.21
CA LEU A 39 -2.51 -6.52 7.16
C LEU A 39 -1.89 -6.99 5.85
N ASP A 40 -1.98 -6.21 4.81
CA ASP A 40 -1.36 -6.51 3.54
C ASP A 40 0.03 -5.91 3.41
N GLY A 41 0.57 -5.39 4.50
CA GLY A 41 1.92 -4.86 4.50
C GLY A 41 2.05 -3.38 4.20
N TRP A 42 0.91 -2.68 4.08
CA TRP A 42 0.96 -1.25 3.76
C TRP A 42 1.21 -0.43 5.01
N GLU A 43 2.02 0.59 4.87
CA GLU A 43 2.36 1.51 5.94
C GLU A 43 1.86 2.89 5.57
N LEU A 44 1.19 3.56 6.49
CA LEU A 44 0.68 4.91 6.26
C LEU A 44 1.82 5.90 6.21
N VAL A 45 1.87 6.69 5.17
CA VAL A 45 2.86 7.76 5.04
C VAL A 45 2.29 9.09 5.48
N SER A 46 1.11 9.43 5.01
CA SER A 46 0.49 10.69 5.40
C SER A 46 -0.98 10.69 5.05
N ILE A 47 -1.70 11.60 5.66
CA ILE A 47 -3.10 11.83 5.36
C ILE A 47 -3.23 13.31 5.03
N VAL A 48 -3.86 13.62 3.91
CA VAL A 48 -3.95 14.97 3.41
C VAL A 48 -5.40 15.28 3.09
N ALA A 49 -5.83 16.48 3.45
CA ALA A 49 -7.15 16.96 3.07
C ALA A 49 -6.99 17.80 1.81
N LEU A 50 -7.68 17.41 0.75
CA LEU A 50 -7.61 18.11 -0.51
C LEU A 50 -8.93 18.82 -0.76
N GLN A 51 -8.85 20.05 -1.23
CA GLN A 51 -10.05 20.76 -1.62
C GLN A 51 -10.20 20.63 -3.13
N ILE A 52 -11.31 20.03 -3.54
CA ILE A 52 -11.58 19.83 -4.95
C ILE A 52 -12.89 20.55 -5.23
N ASN A 53 -12.82 21.62 -6.00
CA ASN A 53 -13.98 22.48 -6.23
C ASN A 53 -14.47 22.98 -4.89
N GLN A 54 -15.66 22.67 -4.49
CA GLN A 54 -16.22 23.20 -3.27
C GLN A 54 -16.34 22.13 -2.19
N SER A 55 -15.67 21.01 -2.36
CA SER A 55 -15.73 19.96 -1.36
C SER A 55 -14.35 19.55 -0.96
N PHE A 56 -14.25 18.80 0.13
CA PHE A 56 -12.99 18.31 0.61
C PHE A 56 -12.95 16.81 0.51
N GLU A 57 -11.78 16.30 0.23
CA GLU A 57 -11.56 14.88 0.21
C GLU A 57 -10.34 14.58 1.07
N VAL A 58 -10.43 13.59 1.94
CA VAL A 58 -9.31 13.20 2.77
C VAL A 58 -8.70 11.95 2.16
N VAL A 59 -7.42 12.05 1.86
CA VAL A 59 -6.72 10.99 1.14
C VAL A 59 -5.56 10.50 1.98
N ALA A 60 -5.47 9.20 2.13
CA ALA A 60 -4.35 8.57 2.82
C ALA A 60 -3.37 8.05 1.79
N TYR A 61 -2.10 8.29 2.01
CA TYR A 61 -1.04 7.78 1.16
C TYR A 61 -0.29 6.71 1.92
N LEU A 62 -0.17 5.53 1.32
CA LEU A 62 0.49 4.42 1.97
C LEU A 62 1.58 3.88 1.06
N LYS A 63 2.53 3.19 1.65
CA LYS A 63 3.59 2.55 0.89
C LYS A 63 3.81 1.16 1.41
N ARG A 64 4.43 0.35 0.59
CA ARG A 64 4.79 -0.99 0.97
C ARG A 64 6.03 -1.38 0.20
N GLU A 65 6.88 -2.15 0.84
CA GLU A 65 8.10 -2.57 0.18
C GLU A 65 7.77 -3.47 -1.00
N LEU A 66 8.38 -3.16 -2.13
CA LEU A 66 8.18 -3.96 -3.31
C LEU A 66 9.15 -5.12 -3.26
N ARG A 67 8.62 -6.31 -3.17
CA ARG A 67 9.46 -7.46 -2.95
C ARG A 67 9.67 -8.21 -4.22
N ASN A 68 10.89 -8.66 -4.39
CA ASN A 68 11.19 -9.42 -5.56
C ASN A 68 11.25 -10.89 -5.29
N ASP A 69 11.24 -11.28 -4.06
CA ASP A 69 11.39 -12.67 -3.74
C ASP A 69 10.23 -13.48 -4.22
N SER A 70 9.09 -12.88 -4.42
CA SER A 70 7.98 -13.62 -4.94
C SER A 70 8.27 -14.12 -6.33
N VAL A 71 9.08 -13.43 -7.04
CA VAL A 71 9.42 -13.85 -8.36
C VAL A 71 10.25 -15.10 -8.32
N LEU A 72 11.09 -15.19 -7.34
CA LEU A 72 11.89 -16.33 -7.20
C LEU A 72 11.09 -17.54 -6.89
N ASN A 73 10.08 -17.35 -6.14
CA ASN A 73 9.28 -18.46 -5.76
C ASN A 73 8.53 -19.04 -6.86
N ASN A 74 8.28 -18.28 -7.85
CA ASN A 74 7.55 -18.77 -8.94
C ASN A 74 8.23 -19.82 -9.61
N ASN A 75 9.42 -19.76 -9.52
CA ASN A 75 10.06 -20.67 -10.16
C ASN A 75 9.98 -21.87 -9.60
N GLU A 76 9.96 -21.86 -8.61
CA GLU A 76 9.92 -22.93 -8.01
C GLU A 76 8.78 -23.36 -7.84
N LEU A 77 8.19 -22.85 -8.15
CA LEU A 77 7.05 -23.23 -7.87
C LEU A 77 6.50 -24.00 -8.61
N LYS A 78 7.21 -23.89 -9.41
CA LYS A 78 6.89 -24.32 -9.62
C LYS A 78 6.89 -25.15 -9.67
N GLY A 79 7.38 -25.16 -9.91
CA GLY A 79 7.26 -25.58 -9.56
C GLY A 79 7.18 -26.17 -9.65
N ASN A 80 7.29 -26.13 -9.96
CA ASN A 80 7.03 -26.23 -9.66
C ASN A 80 6.71 -26.46 -9.67
N SER A 81 6.66 -26.35 -10.12
CA SER A 81 6.34 -26.10 -9.88
C SER A 81 6.22 -26.16 -9.94
#